data_f8f82ded80391080c94c713b5c5cb4c7
#
_entry.id   f8f82ded80391080c94c713b5c5cb4c7
#
_cell.length_a   1.000
_cell.length_b   1.000
_cell.length_c   1.000
_cell.angle_alpha   90.00
_cell.angle_beta   90.00
_cell.angle_gamma   90.00
#
_symmetry.space_group_name_H-M   'P 1'
#
loop_
_entity.id
_entity.type
_entity.pdbx_description
1 polymer ?
#
loop_
_entity_poly.entity_id
_entity_poly.type
_entity_poly.pdbx_seq_one_letter_code
_entity_poly.pdbx_strand_id
1 'polypeptide(L)'
;MRISVSDLQCWQRYRDTEDVSLEDCLAQLRRETSPSPAMLAGSALHKALENLPDEYEDIILESEGYEFYFEGSIELAIPPVRELKGEMEVPTKYGTVTLVGVVDVIGNEIGDYKLTGHFDAERLADSYQWRCYLQMFNCHKFVYKVFVASERGAQWVIREYHELPVYRYPGMEEQIQKEVEECAGFMSAYLWGRKAA
;
A
#
# COMPACT_ATOMS: atom_id res chain seq x y z
N MET A 1 13.40 8.53 14.99
CA MET A 1 13.57 7.87 13.67
C MET A 1 12.24 7.95 12.94
N ARG A 2 12.25 8.10 11.58
CA ARG A 2 11.02 8.16 10.79
C ARG A 2 11.01 7.01 9.80
N ILE A 3 9.93 6.22 9.79
CA ILE A 3 9.72 5.05 8.91
C ILE A 3 8.35 5.23 8.25
N SER A 4 8.24 5.00 6.94
CA SER A 4 6.93 4.96 6.28
C SER A 4 6.33 3.55 6.33
N VAL A 5 5.00 3.46 6.21
CA VAL A 5 4.31 2.18 6.07
C VAL A 5 4.83 1.42 4.83
N SER A 6 5.19 2.15 3.75
CA SER A 6 5.80 1.55 2.56
C SER A 6 7.21 0.99 2.81
N ASP A 7 8.01 1.62 3.69
CA ASP A 7 9.31 1.09 4.09
C ASP A 7 9.15 -0.20 4.89
N LEU A 8 8.18 -0.23 5.80
CA LEU A 8 7.84 -1.42 6.57
C LEU A 8 7.40 -2.58 5.66
N GLN A 9 6.57 -2.30 4.64
CA GLN A 9 6.18 -3.31 3.66
C GLN A 9 7.35 -3.81 2.82
N CYS A 10 8.26 -2.92 2.40
CA CYS A 10 9.47 -3.29 1.67
C CYS A 10 10.33 -4.25 2.48
N TRP A 11 10.58 -3.91 3.75
CA TRP A 11 11.34 -4.75 4.66
C TRP A 11 10.62 -6.07 4.96
N GLN A 12 9.30 -6.07 5.17
CA GLN A 12 8.52 -7.29 5.36
C GLN A 12 8.68 -8.25 4.16
N ARG A 13 8.56 -7.74 2.94
CA ARG A 13 8.76 -8.56 1.73
C ARG A 13 10.17 -9.18 1.69
N TYR A 14 11.19 -8.40 1.97
CA TYR A 14 12.57 -8.90 2.02
C TYR A 14 12.73 -10.02 3.06
N ARG A 15 12.13 -9.88 4.24
CA ARG A 15 12.22 -10.85 5.32
C ARG A 15 11.45 -12.14 5.02
N ASP A 16 10.25 -12.03 4.45
CA ASP A 16 9.27 -13.11 4.38
C ASP A 16 9.24 -13.83 3.03
N THR A 17 9.90 -13.27 1.99
CA THR A 17 9.93 -13.88 0.66
C THR A 17 11.36 -14.02 0.15
N GLU A 18 11.57 -14.99 -0.76
CA GLU A 18 12.86 -15.15 -1.46
C GLU A 18 12.96 -14.27 -2.72
N ASP A 19 11.90 -13.53 -3.05
CA ASP A 19 11.78 -12.76 -4.29
C ASP A 19 12.52 -11.43 -4.26
N VAL A 20 12.93 -10.95 -3.09
CA VAL A 20 13.58 -9.65 -2.90
C VAL A 20 14.95 -9.86 -2.27
N SER A 21 16.00 -9.47 -2.98
CA SER A 21 17.35 -9.50 -2.43
C SER A 21 17.58 -8.38 -1.39
N LEU A 22 18.60 -8.53 -0.56
CA LEU A 22 19.04 -7.48 0.37
C LEU A 22 19.36 -6.17 -0.38
N GLU A 23 20.02 -6.28 -1.55
CA GLU A 23 20.42 -5.13 -2.35
C GLU A 23 19.19 -4.38 -2.88
N ASP A 24 18.19 -5.09 -3.40
CA ASP A 24 16.93 -4.50 -3.89
C ASP A 24 16.15 -3.83 -2.77
N CYS A 25 16.06 -4.48 -1.60
CA CYS A 25 15.42 -3.89 -0.43
C CYS A 25 16.11 -2.58 -0.01
N LEU A 26 17.44 -2.59 0.08
CA LEU A 26 18.21 -1.40 0.46
C LEU A 26 18.11 -0.29 -0.58
N ALA A 27 18.12 -0.61 -1.87
CA ALA A 27 17.94 0.36 -2.95
C ALA A 27 16.55 1.01 -2.89
N GLN A 28 15.51 0.22 -2.61
CA GLN A 28 14.16 0.74 -2.43
C GLN A 28 14.04 1.63 -1.18
N LEU A 29 14.60 1.23 -0.05
CA LEU A 29 14.60 2.03 1.18
C LEU A 29 15.37 3.34 1.03
N ARG A 30 16.40 3.38 0.18
CA ARG A 30 17.17 4.59 -0.16
C ARG A 30 16.51 5.47 -1.22
N ARG A 31 15.38 5.00 -1.82
CA ARG A 31 14.74 5.68 -2.95
C ARG A 31 15.63 5.74 -4.21
N GLU A 32 16.49 4.74 -4.39
CA GLU A 32 17.40 4.62 -5.54
C GLU A 32 16.77 3.85 -6.69
N THR A 33 15.61 3.21 -6.48
CA THR A 33 14.88 2.46 -7.50
C THR A 33 13.89 3.35 -8.26
N SER A 34 13.84 3.19 -9.59
CA SER A 34 12.76 3.76 -10.38
C SER A 34 11.48 2.93 -10.23
N PRO A 35 10.29 3.54 -10.22
CA PRO A 35 9.05 2.79 -10.18
C PRO A 35 8.89 1.92 -11.44
N SER A 36 8.41 0.70 -11.27
CA SER A 36 8.09 -0.18 -12.40
C SER A 36 6.88 0.32 -13.19
N PRO A 37 6.69 -0.10 -14.46
CA PRO A 37 5.48 0.24 -15.23
C PRO A 37 4.18 -0.10 -14.48
N ALA A 38 4.13 -1.25 -13.80
CA ALA A 38 2.98 -1.64 -12.99
C ALA A 38 2.74 -0.69 -11.79
N MET A 39 3.80 -0.20 -11.15
CA MET A 39 3.66 0.80 -10.07
C MET A 39 3.16 2.14 -10.61
N LEU A 40 3.65 2.57 -11.78
CA LEU A 40 3.18 3.79 -12.43
C LEU A 40 1.71 3.67 -12.84
N ALA A 41 1.32 2.54 -13.44
CA ALA A 41 -0.07 2.27 -13.78
C ALA A 41 -0.98 2.23 -12.53
N GLY A 42 -0.51 1.62 -11.43
CA GLY A 42 -1.22 1.64 -10.15
C GLY A 42 -1.47 3.06 -9.65
N SER A 43 -0.44 3.91 -9.65
CA SER A 43 -0.57 5.32 -9.27
C SER A 43 -1.50 6.09 -10.19
N ALA A 44 -1.46 5.83 -11.51
CA ALA A 44 -2.35 6.45 -12.47
C ALA A 44 -3.82 6.03 -12.26
N LEU A 45 -4.06 4.75 -11.91
CA LEU A 45 -5.41 4.28 -11.56
C LEU A 45 -5.93 4.98 -10.31
N HIS A 46 -5.14 5.08 -9.24
CA HIS A 46 -5.53 5.83 -8.02
C HIS A 46 -5.98 7.24 -8.38
N LYS A 47 -5.18 7.94 -9.16
CA LYS A 47 -5.49 9.32 -9.58
C LYS A 47 -6.73 9.41 -10.47
N ALA A 48 -6.99 8.41 -11.33
CA ALA A 48 -8.22 8.34 -12.10
C ALA A 48 -9.43 8.16 -11.19
N LEU A 49 -9.33 7.30 -10.16
CA LEU A 49 -10.38 7.03 -9.19
C LEU A 49 -10.69 8.24 -8.28
N GLU A 50 -9.69 9.07 -7.95
CA GLU A 50 -9.87 10.32 -7.21
C GLU A 50 -10.66 11.39 -7.98
N ASN A 51 -10.58 11.35 -9.30
CA ASN A 51 -11.19 12.34 -10.19
C ASN A 51 -12.43 11.82 -10.94
N LEU A 52 -13.00 10.69 -10.48
CA LEU A 52 -14.21 10.16 -11.09
C LEU A 52 -15.36 11.17 -11.00
N PRO A 53 -16.10 11.41 -12.10
CA PRO A 53 -17.34 12.18 -12.06
C PRO A 53 -18.42 11.40 -11.31
N ASP A 54 -19.40 12.11 -10.74
CA ASP A 54 -20.52 11.52 -10.00
C ASP A 54 -21.41 10.60 -10.87
N GLU A 55 -21.40 10.80 -12.19
CA GLU A 55 -22.10 9.97 -13.19
C GLU A 55 -21.16 9.61 -14.33
N TYR A 56 -21.02 8.32 -14.61
CA TYR A 56 -20.23 7.78 -15.74
C TYR A 56 -20.99 6.66 -16.44
N GLU A 57 -21.07 6.70 -17.77
CA GLU A 57 -21.80 5.70 -18.57
C GLU A 57 -20.89 4.65 -19.20
N ASP A 58 -19.61 4.96 -19.48
CA ASP A 58 -18.64 4.02 -20.07
C ASP A 58 -17.35 3.99 -19.25
N ILE A 59 -16.88 2.78 -18.99
CA ILE A 59 -15.79 2.57 -18.02
C ILE A 59 -14.47 2.47 -18.76
N ILE A 60 -14.03 3.58 -19.35
CA ILE A 60 -12.62 3.81 -19.70
C ILE A 60 -12.13 4.97 -18.85
N LEU A 61 -11.22 4.66 -17.94
CA LEU A 61 -10.58 5.70 -17.16
C LEU A 61 -9.22 6.02 -17.78
N GLU A 62 -8.94 7.30 -17.98
CA GLU A 62 -7.67 7.77 -18.51
C GLU A 62 -6.94 8.61 -17.45
N SER A 63 -5.68 8.29 -17.20
CA SER A 63 -4.83 9.07 -16.31
C SER A 63 -3.36 8.85 -16.65
N GLU A 64 -2.58 9.94 -16.67
CA GLU A 64 -1.11 9.94 -16.84
C GLU A 64 -0.59 9.11 -18.03
N GLY A 65 -1.39 9.04 -19.11
CA GLY A 65 -1.04 8.28 -20.32
C GLY A 65 -1.37 6.79 -20.28
N TYR A 66 -2.08 6.35 -19.23
CA TYR A 66 -2.65 5.01 -19.11
C TYR A 66 -4.14 5.02 -19.35
N GLU A 67 -4.65 3.94 -19.96
CA GLU A 67 -6.06 3.70 -20.18
C GLU A 67 -6.48 2.45 -19.40
N PHE A 68 -7.54 2.55 -18.60
CA PHE A 68 -8.09 1.46 -17.81
C PHE A 68 -9.46 1.09 -18.37
N TYR A 69 -9.53 -0.07 -18.98
CA TYR A 69 -10.75 -0.62 -19.57
C TYR A 69 -11.33 -1.68 -18.63
N PHE A 70 -12.58 -1.51 -18.25
CA PHE A 70 -13.28 -2.45 -17.37
C PHE A 70 -14.08 -3.46 -18.22
N GLU A 71 -13.74 -4.74 -18.12
CA GLU A 71 -14.40 -5.81 -18.86
C GLU A 71 -15.67 -6.24 -18.09
N GLY A 72 -16.85 -6.03 -18.70
CA GLY A 72 -18.15 -6.30 -18.08
C GLY A 72 -18.69 -5.16 -17.21
N SER A 73 -19.90 -5.34 -16.65
CA SER A 73 -20.51 -4.36 -15.74
C SER A 73 -19.96 -4.54 -14.34
N ILE A 74 -18.80 -3.95 -14.06
CA ILE A 74 -18.32 -3.79 -12.70
C ILE A 74 -19.01 -2.52 -12.16
N GLU A 75 -20.04 -2.71 -11.34
CA GLU A 75 -20.62 -1.57 -10.58
C GLU A 75 -19.59 -1.10 -9.57
N LEU A 76 -18.84 -0.08 -9.94
CA LEU A 76 -17.96 0.64 -9.03
C LEU A 76 -18.77 1.71 -8.33
N ALA A 77 -19.39 1.40 -7.20
CA ALA A 77 -19.76 2.43 -6.25
C ALA A 77 -18.46 2.99 -5.66
N ILE A 78 -17.86 3.94 -6.34
CA ILE A 78 -16.63 4.58 -5.88
C ILE A 78 -17.04 5.88 -5.19
N PRO A 79 -17.12 5.91 -3.86
CA PRO A 79 -17.29 7.16 -3.14
C PRO A 79 -16.05 8.03 -3.40
N PRO A 80 -16.16 9.36 -3.23
CA PRO A 80 -15.04 10.25 -3.45
C PRO A 80 -13.84 9.78 -2.60
N VAL A 81 -12.76 9.45 -3.28
CA VAL A 81 -11.50 9.03 -2.65
C VAL A 81 -10.77 10.28 -2.21
N ARG A 82 -10.23 10.25 -1.00
CA ARG A 82 -9.37 11.30 -0.47
C ARG A 82 -8.18 10.66 0.21
N GLU A 83 -7.00 11.12 -0.10
CA GLU A 83 -5.81 10.77 0.66
C GLU A 83 -5.83 11.40 2.04
N LEU A 84 -5.65 10.57 3.07
CA LEU A 84 -5.47 11.02 4.44
C LEU A 84 -4.07 10.65 4.94
N LYS A 85 -3.28 11.66 5.29
CA LYS A 85 -1.95 11.47 5.89
C LYS A 85 -2.09 11.28 7.39
N GLY A 86 -1.33 10.32 7.93
CA GLY A 86 -1.28 10.06 9.36
C GLY A 86 0.12 9.74 9.83
N GLU A 87 0.31 9.88 11.14
CA GLU A 87 1.52 9.47 11.83
C GLU A 87 1.19 8.97 13.24
N MET A 88 2.02 8.07 13.73
CA MET A 88 1.96 7.60 15.13
C MET A 88 3.34 7.33 15.66
N GLU A 89 3.51 7.54 16.97
CA GLU A 89 4.73 7.24 17.69
C GLU A 89 4.74 5.78 18.17
N VAL A 90 5.80 5.06 17.84
CA VAL A 90 6.00 3.67 18.25
C VAL A 90 7.27 3.57 19.09
N PRO A 91 7.18 3.26 20.39
CA PRO A 91 8.34 3.05 21.24
C PRO A 91 9.07 1.77 20.84
N THR A 92 10.40 1.86 20.69
CA THR A 92 11.27 0.72 20.38
C THR A 92 12.54 0.78 21.22
N LYS A 93 13.29 -0.32 21.28
CA LYS A 93 14.61 -0.34 21.94
C LYS A 93 15.66 0.56 21.26
N TYR A 94 15.39 1.00 20.02
CA TYR A 94 16.24 1.94 19.28
C TYR A 94 15.80 3.42 19.45
N GLY A 95 14.87 3.69 20.37
CA GLY A 95 14.22 4.96 20.57
C GLY A 95 12.84 5.03 19.91
N THR A 96 12.18 6.17 20.01
CA THR A 96 10.86 6.37 19.41
C THR A 96 10.96 6.46 17.89
N VAL A 97 10.14 5.65 17.22
CA VAL A 97 9.94 5.68 15.77
C VAL A 97 8.64 6.40 15.45
N THR A 98 8.71 7.44 14.61
CA THR A 98 7.52 8.05 14.01
C THR A 98 7.17 7.26 12.77
N LEU A 99 6.12 6.43 12.85
CA LEU A 99 5.57 5.70 11.71
C LEU A 99 4.61 6.61 10.95
N VAL A 100 4.79 6.73 9.64
CA VAL A 100 4.00 7.63 8.79
C VAL A 100 3.39 6.89 7.62
N GLY A 101 2.21 7.34 7.18
CA GLY A 101 1.54 6.75 6.03
C GLY A 101 0.49 7.65 5.42
N VAL A 102 0.05 7.25 4.24
CA VAL A 102 -1.07 7.84 3.53
C VAL A 102 -2.05 6.72 3.24
N VAL A 103 -3.30 6.91 3.61
CA VAL A 103 -4.38 5.95 3.39
C VAL A 103 -5.46 6.58 2.53
N ASP A 104 -6.13 5.78 1.72
CA ASP A 104 -7.30 6.22 0.99
C ASP A 104 -8.53 6.22 1.93
N VAL A 105 -9.29 7.30 1.90
CA VAL A 105 -10.59 7.37 2.56
C VAL A 105 -11.65 7.18 1.49
N ILE A 106 -12.40 6.10 1.61
CA ILE A 106 -13.40 5.68 0.64
C ILE A 106 -14.76 5.78 1.33
N GLY A 107 -15.43 6.90 1.17
CA GLY A 107 -16.65 7.20 1.93
C GLY A 107 -16.35 7.35 3.42
N ASN A 108 -16.90 6.44 4.23
CA ASN A 108 -16.70 6.40 5.69
C ASN A 108 -15.69 5.33 6.13
N GLU A 109 -15.00 4.68 5.19
CA GLU A 109 -14.05 3.60 5.45
C GLU A 109 -12.64 4.04 5.04
N ILE A 110 -11.64 3.49 5.70
CA ILE A 110 -10.26 3.58 5.23
C ILE A 110 -9.93 2.33 4.41
N GLY A 111 -9.13 2.51 3.36
CA GLY A 111 -8.80 1.40 2.49
C GLY A 111 -7.59 1.69 1.62
N ASP A 112 -7.43 0.85 0.61
CA ASP A 112 -6.36 1.04 -0.37
C ASP A 112 -6.74 0.32 -1.68
N TYR A 113 -6.53 1.02 -2.79
CA TYR A 113 -6.73 0.46 -4.12
C TYR A 113 -5.48 -0.29 -4.57
N LYS A 114 -5.66 -1.48 -5.12
CA LYS A 114 -4.58 -2.29 -5.68
C LYS A 114 -4.83 -2.63 -7.13
N LEU A 115 -3.87 -2.35 -8.00
CA LEU A 115 -3.82 -2.87 -9.36
C LEU A 115 -2.84 -4.03 -9.39
N THR A 116 -3.28 -5.22 -9.80
CA THR A 116 -2.47 -6.44 -9.77
C THR A 116 -2.82 -7.37 -10.93
N GLY A 117 -1.90 -8.24 -11.31
CA GLY A 117 -2.17 -9.31 -12.29
C GLY A 117 -2.89 -10.52 -11.71
N HIS A 118 -2.92 -10.65 -10.38
CA HIS A 118 -3.54 -11.78 -9.68
C HIS A 118 -4.01 -11.35 -8.29
N PHE A 119 -5.18 -11.82 -7.86
CA PHE A 119 -5.71 -11.60 -6.51
C PHE A 119 -5.17 -12.64 -5.54
N ASP A 120 -4.48 -12.18 -4.52
CA ASP A 120 -3.91 -12.99 -3.45
C ASP A 120 -4.38 -12.44 -2.09
N ALA A 121 -5.47 -13.03 -1.58
CA ALA A 121 -6.09 -12.61 -0.35
C ALA A 121 -5.19 -12.87 0.89
N GLU A 122 -4.45 -13.98 0.90
CA GLU A 122 -3.58 -14.35 2.02
C GLU A 122 -2.43 -13.34 2.15
N ARG A 123 -1.77 -13.03 1.04
CA ARG A 123 -0.69 -12.03 1.01
C ARG A 123 -1.16 -10.64 1.46
N LEU A 124 -2.36 -10.23 1.06
CA LEU A 124 -2.92 -8.94 1.50
C LEU A 124 -3.29 -8.96 2.98
N ALA A 125 -3.86 -10.07 3.48
CA ALA A 125 -4.19 -10.25 4.88
C ALA A 125 -2.94 -10.29 5.78
N ASP A 126 -1.82 -10.81 5.29
CA ASP A 126 -0.55 -10.85 6.02
C ASP A 126 0.19 -9.52 6.07
N SER A 127 -0.15 -8.58 5.18
CA SER A 127 0.48 -7.27 5.13
C SER A 127 0.31 -6.47 6.42
N TYR A 128 1.37 -5.81 6.88
CA TYR A 128 1.30 -4.84 7.98
C TYR A 128 0.69 -3.49 7.58
N GLN A 129 0.49 -3.22 6.31
CA GLN A 129 -0.08 -1.96 5.82
C GLN A 129 -1.40 -1.62 6.50
N TRP A 130 -2.40 -2.50 6.40
CA TRP A 130 -3.73 -2.27 6.95
C TRP A 130 -3.74 -2.23 8.48
N ARG A 131 -2.86 -3.05 9.13
CA ARG A 131 -2.71 -3.04 10.59
C ARG A 131 -2.22 -1.67 11.07
N CYS A 132 -1.18 -1.14 10.42
CA CYS A 132 -0.65 0.18 10.72
C CYS A 132 -1.70 1.28 10.54
N TYR A 133 -2.48 1.23 9.47
CA TYR A 133 -3.52 2.23 9.22
C TYR A 133 -4.68 2.12 10.22
N LEU A 134 -5.14 0.91 10.56
CA LEU A 134 -6.17 0.75 11.61
C LEU A 134 -5.72 1.31 12.96
N GLN A 135 -4.45 1.13 13.31
CA GLN A 135 -3.90 1.67 14.54
C GLN A 135 -3.74 3.20 14.47
N MET A 136 -3.16 3.71 13.39
CA MET A 136 -2.86 5.12 13.16
C MET A 136 -4.13 6.00 13.17
N PHE A 137 -5.19 5.51 12.55
CA PHE A 137 -6.47 6.25 12.42
C PHE A 137 -7.55 5.80 13.42
N ASN A 138 -7.21 4.88 14.33
CA ASN A 138 -8.12 4.32 15.32
C ASN A 138 -9.43 3.79 14.72
N CYS A 139 -9.32 3.10 13.58
CA CYS A 139 -10.43 2.47 12.89
C CYS A 139 -10.52 0.98 13.21
N HIS A 140 -11.70 0.37 12.97
CA HIS A 140 -11.95 -1.04 13.20
C HIS A 140 -11.91 -1.90 11.95
N LYS A 141 -12.15 -1.29 10.78
CA LYS A 141 -12.23 -1.96 9.48
C LYS A 141 -11.37 -1.23 8.46
N PHE A 142 -10.68 -1.99 7.65
CA PHE A 142 -9.95 -1.54 6.48
C PHE A 142 -10.38 -2.41 5.28
N VAL A 143 -10.46 -1.84 4.08
CA VAL A 143 -10.88 -2.59 2.90
C VAL A 143 -9.84 -2.45 1.78
N TYR A 144 -9.27 -3.55 1.35
CA TYR A 144 -8.58 -3.57 0.07
C TYR A 144 -9.59 -3.64 -1.06
N LYS A 145 -9.46 -2.76 -2.04
CA LYS A 145 -10.22 -2.75 -3.30
C LYS A 145 -9.25 -3.12 -4.42
N VAL A 146 -9.36 -4.35 -4.91
CA VAL A 146 -8.35 -4.97 -5.78
C VAL A 146 -8.88 -5.11 -7.19
N PHE A 147 -8.22 -4.47 -8.12
CA PHE A 147 -8.44 -4.57 -9.55
C PHE A 147 -7.46 -5.57 -10.14
N VAL A 148 -7.96 -6.68 -10.66
CA VAL A 148 -7.14 -7.67 -11.37
C VAL A 148 -7.13 -7.30 -12.84
N ALA A 149 -5.95 -6.99 -13.37
CA ALA A 149 -5.80 -6.48 -14.72
C ALA A 149 -4.69 -7.18 -15.49
N SER A 150 -4.81 -7.13 -16.81
CA SER A 150 -3.74 -7.50 -17.73
C SER A 150 -3.26 -6.28 -18.52
N GLU A 151 -1.96 -6.14 -18.64
CA GLU A 151 -1.32 -5.09 -19.42
C GLU A 151 -1.37 -5.38 -20.92
N ARG A 152 -1.72 -4.37 -21.72
CA ARG A 152 -1.66 -4.36 -23.17
C ARG A 152 -1.04 -3.05 -23.66
N GLY A 153 0.26 -2.89 -23.48
CA GLY A 153 0.94 -1.64 -23.74
C GLY A 153 0.54 -0.55 -22.75
N ALA A 154 -0.03 0.57 -23.22
CA ALA A 154 -0.55 1.62 -22.34
C ALA A 154 -1.95 1.31 -21.78
N GLN A 155 -2.59 0.26 -22.27
CA GLN A 155 -3.93 -0.16 -21.84
C GLN A 155 -3.85 -1.22 -20.76
N TRP A 156 -4.69 -1.09 -19.75
CA TRP A 156 -4.88 -2.05 -18.67
C TRP A 156 -6.33 -2.55 -18.71
N VAL A 157 -6.51 -3.84 -19.03
CA VAL A 157 -7.83 -4.46 -19.06
C VAL A 157 -8.12 -5.06 -17.70
N ILE A 158 -9.03 -4.42 -16.96
CA ILE A 158 -9.49 -4.86 -15.64
C ILE A 158 -10.57 -5.93 -15.84
N ARG A 159 -10.32 -7.13 -15.36
CA ARG A 159 -11.17 -8.31 -15.54
C ARG A 159 -11.97 -8.69 -14.32
N GLU A 160 -11.40 -8.39 -13.14
CA GLU A 160 -12.00 -8.75 -11.88
C GLU A 160 -11.84 -7.59 -10.88
N TYR A 161 -12.81 -7.47 -10.01
CA TYR A 161 -12.78 -6.57 -8.87
C TYR A 161 -13.11 -7.35 -7.61
N HIS A 162 -12.28 -7.19 -6.58
CA HIS A 162 -12.46 -7.84 -5.30
C HIS A 162 -12.41 -6.85 -4.17
N GLU A 163 -13.26 -7.04 -3.17
CA GLU A 163 -13.16 -6.36 -1.88
C GLU A 163 -12.70 -7.34 -0.81
N LEU A 164 -11.63 -7.00 -0.11
CA LEU A 164 -11.12 -7.77 1.01
C LEU A 164 -11.20 -6.92 2.28
N PRO A 165 -12.26 -7.07 3.08
CA PRO A 165 -12.34 -6.42 4.37
C PRO A 165 -11.44 -7.13 5.39
N VAL A 166 -10.68 -6.34 6.15
CA VAL A 166 -9.84 -6.80 7.26
C VAL A 166 -10.16 -5.98 8.51
N TYR A 167 -10.00 -6.59 9.68
CA TYR A 167 -10.53 -6.04 10.91
C TYR A 167 -9.48 -6.00 12.03
N ARG A 168 -9.59 -4.99 12.89
CA ARG A 168 -8.78 -4.90 14.11
C ARG A 168 -9.02 -6.11 15.01
N TYR A 169 -7.96 -6.61 15.63
CA TYR A 169 -8.01 -7.75 16.54
C TYR A 169 -7.15 -7.50 17.79
N PRO A 170 -7.41 -8.22 18.90
CA PRO A 170 -6.59 -8.11 20.11
C PRO A 170 -5.13 -8.49 19.86
N GLY A 171 -4.18 -7.72 20.39
CA GLY A 171 -2.75 -7.96 20.24
C GLY A 171 -2.14 -7.37 18.94
N MET A 172 -2.92 -6.67 18.12
CA MET A 172 -2.43 -6.06 16.88
C MET A 172 -1.39 -4.96 17.14
N GLU A 173 -1.56 -4.19 18.22
CA GLU A 173 -0.65 -3.11 18.60
C GLU A 173 0.75 -3.65 18.95
N GLU A 174 0.82 -4.70 19.73
CA GLU A 174 2.06 -5.35 20.12
C GLU A 174 2.78 -5.95 18.91
N GLN A 175 2.01 -6.49 17.94
CA GLN A 175 2.59 -7.00 16.70
C GLN A 175 3.17 -5.87 15.85
N ILE A 176 2.47 -4.74 15.71
CA ILE A 176 2.97 -3.56 15.00
C ILE A 176 4.24 -3.04 15.68
N GLN A 177 4.24 -2.93 17.01
CA GLN A 177 5.41 -2.47 17.75
C GLN A 177 6.62 -3.36 17.50
N LYS A 178 6.45 -4.68 17.55
CA LYS A 178 7.52 -5.65 17.27
C LYS A 178 8.06 -5.48 15.85
N GLU A 179 7.17 -5.39 14.88
CA GLU A 179 7.51 -5.27 13.46
C GLU A 179 8.28 -3.98 13.18
N VAL A 180 7.80 -2.85 13.73
CA VAL A 180 8.48 -1.55 13.62
C VAL A 180 9.85 -1.59 14.30
N GLU A 181 9.98 -2.24 15.45
CA GLU A 181 11.26 -2.38 16.15
C GLU A 181 12.27 -3.20 15.32
N GLU A 182 11.86 -4.32 14.73
CA GLU A 182 12.72 -5.15 13.90
C GLU A 182 13.16 -4.41 12.63
N CYS A 183 12.22 -3.71 11.95
CA CYS A 183 12.52 -2.85 10.81
C CYS A 183 13.49 -1.73 11.18
N ALA A 184 13.28 -1.06 12.32
CA ALA A 184 14.17 -0.01 12.83
C ALA A 184 15.58 -0.54 13.09
N GLY A 185 15.69 -1.75 13.63
CA GLY A 185 16.97 -2.44 13.83
C GLY A 185 17.69 -2.71 12.51
N PHE A 186 16.97 -3.23 11.53
CA PHE A 186 17.48 -3.45 10.18
C PHE A 186 17.97 -2.14 9.55
N MET A 187 17.14 -1.11 9.53
CA MET A 187 17.50 0.18 8.96
C MET A 187 18.69 0.83 9.70
N SER A 188 18.76 0.68 11.02
CA SER A 188 19.91 1.16 11.80
C SER A 188 21.20 0.48 11.39
N ALA A 189 21.18 -0.83 11.19
CA ALA A 189 22.37 -1.60 10.81
C ALA A 189 22.85 -1.28 9.38
N TYR A 190 21.95 -1.12 8.43
CA TYR A 190 22.30 -1.04 7.02
C TYR A 190 22.25 0.37 6.41
N LEU A 191 21.45 1.27 6.96
CA LEU A 191 21.26 2.60 6.39
C LEU A 191 21.92 3.72 7.22
N TRP A 192 21.88 3.60 8.55
CA TRP A 192 22.37 4.66 9.44
C TRP A 192 23.65 4.32 10.19
N GLY A 193 24.02 3.03 10.30
CA GLY A 193 25.21 2.56 11.00
C GLY A 193 26.56 2.83 10.33
N ARG A 194 26.59 3.42 9.14
CA ARG A 194 27.84 3.74 8.40
C ARG A 194 28.31 5.19 8.52
N LYS A 195 27.92 5.93 9.55
CA LYS A 195 28.44 7.28 9.83
C LYS A 195 29.45 7.30 10.99
N ALA A 196 30.25 6.26 11.14
CA ALA A 196 31.37 6.26 12.08
C ALA A 196 32.49 5.38 11.53
N ALA A 197 33.25 5.87 10.58
CA ALA A 197 34.66 5.50 10.33
C ALA A 197 35.33 6.64 9.54
#